data_e31cc937ad91b2a8b79ba5f682b38360
#
_entry.id   e31cc937ad91b2a8b79ba5f682b38360
#
_cell.length_a   1.000
_cell.length_b   1.000
_cell.length_c   1.000
_cell.angle_alpha   90.00
_cell.angle_beta   90.00
_cell.angle_gamma   90.00
#
_symmetry.space_group_name_H-M   'P 1'
#
loop_
_entity.id
_entity.type
_entity.pdbx_description
1 polymer ?
#
loop_
_entity_poly.entity_id
_entity_poly.type
_entity_poly.pdbx_seq_one_letter_code
_entity_poly.pdbx_strand_id
1 'polypeptide(L)'
;MIDGKVNGSLFNIMCSVLFTVPVVQGYTFAYFTTPFQKDLGTVPSKEGIINSETQSAIDLGLSYLAARQHSDGSFGSGNYHHNVAVTSLSAMAMMSAGNTPGRGKYGQNVNRAIDFVLSRTGADGFVCDPTSTSHGPMYDHGFGTLFLAEVYGMTPRSDLRGQLAKAIQLIVRTQNDEGGWRYQPVARDADVSLTICQIMALRAARNAGLHVPKETVKKCISYVKRCQNIDGGFRYRSEGGGSDFPRSAAGVVTLFSAGVYEGPEIEKGLGYLMQFKPGMKQRTFRRQVHYYYGHYYAVQAMWHAGGEYWNGWYPEIRDELLTNRRRTKEGAWPSNICNEYGTAMACIVLQMPNNYLPIFQR
;
A
#
# COMPACT_ATOMS: atom_id res chain seq x y z
N MET A 1 -59.20 -40.42 29.38
CA MET A 1 -59.42 -39.86 30.74
C MET A 1 -58.14 -39.36 31.26
N ILE A 2 -58.15 -38.08 31.61
CA ILE A 2 -57.26 -37.30 32.46
C ILE A 2 -55.89 -36.97 31.89
N ASP A 3 -55.78 -35.82 31.36
CA ASP A 3 -55.23 -34.51 31.71
C ASP A 3 -53.96 -34.54 32.59
N GLY A 4 -52.96 -33.81 32.17
CA GLY A 4 -51.82 -33.44 32.98
C GLY A 4 -50.83 -32.54 32.26
N LYS A 5 -51.14 -31.25 32.11
CA LYS A 5 -50.17 -30.17 31.86
C LYS A 5 -49.15 -30.13 33.01
N VAL A 6 -47.86 -29.99 32.71
CA VAL A 6 -46.96 -29.14 33.51
C VAL A 6 -45.88 -28.50 32.65
N ASN A 7 -45.75 -27.22 32.90
CA ASN A 7 -44.79 -26.24 32.40
C ASN A 7 -43.32 -26.54 32.68
N GLY A 8 -42.51 -26.05 31.76
CA GLY A 8 -41.32 -25.31 31.77
C GLY A 8 -40.29 -25.33 32.91
N SER A 9 -39.06 -25.39 32.57
CA SER A 9 -38.05 -24.45 33.05
C SER A 9 -36.67 -24.84 32.50
N LEU A 10 -36.01 -23.88 31.93
CA LEU A 10 -34.62 -23.87 31.54
C LEU A 10 -33.71 -24.28 32.71
N PHE A 11 -32.70 -25.12 32.43
CA PHE A 11 -31.49 -25.16 33.23
C PHE A 11 -30.27 -25.06 32.31
N ASN A 12 -29.64 -23.89 32.32
CA ASN A 12 -28.28 -23.64 31.83
C ASN A 12 -27.31 -24.40 32.76
N ILE A 13 -26.54 -25.34 32.22
CA ILE A 13 -25.37 -25.87 32.87
C ILE A 13 -24.14 -25.24 32.29
N MET A 14 -23.58 -24.24 32.99
CA MET A 14 -22.24 -23.71 32.79
C MET A 14 -21.24 -24.76 33.38
N CYS A 15 -20.50 -25.43 32.51
CA CYS A 15 -19.32 -26.18 32.91
C CYS A 15 -18.13 -25.21 33.06
N SER A 16 -17.82 -24.83 34.30
CA SER A 16 -16.59 -24.15 34.67
C SER A 16 -15.47 -25.17 34.82
N VAL A 17 -14.54 -25.21 33.87
CA VAL A 17 -13.28 -25.96 34.02
C VAL A 17 -12.26 -25.03 34.67
N LEU A 18 -11.98 -25.28 35.95
CA LEU A 18 -10.89 -24.62 36.70
C LEU A 18 -9.57 -25.29 36.32
N PHE A 19 -8.74 -24.59 35.55
CA PHE A 19 -7.32 -24.90 35.42
C PHE A 19 -6.55 -24.17 36.52
N THR A 20 -6.01 -24.91 37.47
CA THR A 20 -5.02 -24.42 38.44
C THR A 20 -3.67 -24.32 37.75
N VAL A 21 -3.16 -23.08 37.55
CA VAL A 21 -1.80 -22.82 37.12
C VAL A 21 -0.94 -22.49 38.35
N PRO A 22 0.25 -23.07 38.52
CA PRO A 22 1.11 -22.77 39.66
C PRO A 22 1.65 -21.33 39.55
N VAL A 23 1.57 -20.61 40.66
CA VAL A 23 2.10 -19.27 40.86
C VAL A 23 3.63 -19.35 40.87
N VAL A 24 4.28 -18.77 39.82
CA VAL A 24 5.67 -18.41 39.86
C VAL A 24 5.74 -16.88 40.07
N GLN A 25 6.45 -16.50 41.16
CA GLN A 25 6.59 -15.14 41.63
C GLN A 25 7.21 -14.21 40.57
N GLY A 26 6.60 -13.07 40.40
CA GLY A 26 7.26 -11.78 40.19
C GLY A 26 7.64 -11.41 38.76
N TYR A 27 6.70 -11.19 37.85
CA TYR A 27 6.79 -10.10 36.84
C TYR A 27 5.37 -9.64 36.49
N THR A 28 5.02 -8.46 37.01
CA THR A 28 3.78 -7.78 36.62
C THR A 28 3.97 -7.25 35.19
N PHE A 29 3.41 -7.94 34.21
CA PHE A 29 3.23 -7.36 32.89
C PHE A 29 2.12 -6.31 32.99
N ALA A 30 2.51 -5.04 33.06
CA ALA A 30 1.58 -3.95 32.83
C ALA A 30 1.09 -4.02 31.37
N TYR A 31 -0.11 -4.52 31.17
CA TYR A 31 -0.84 -4.29 29.94
C TYR A 31 -1.11 -2.80 29.85
N PHE A 32 -0.36 -2.09 29.02
CA PHE A 32 -0.74 -0.78 28.59
C PHE A 32 -1.97 -0.93 27.70
N THR A 33 -3.14 -0.91 28.32
CA THR A 33 -4.39 -0.57 27.63
C THR A 33 -4.29 0.91 27.34
N THR A 34 -3.87 1.26 26.13
CA THR A 34 -3.98 2.63 25.64
C THR A 34 -5.46 2.97 25.50
N PRO A 35 -5.97 3.97 26.24
CA PRO A 35 -7.29 4.53 26.00
C PRO A 35 -7.11 5.57 24.88
N PHE A 36 -7.15 5.14 23.62
CA PHE A 36 -7.25 6.08 22.50
C PHE A 36 -8.08 5.47 21.38
N GLN A 37 -9.35 5.27 21.69
CA GLN A 37 -10.38 5.18 20.68
C GLN A 37 -10.94 6.61 20.52
N LYS A 38 -10.15 7.50 19.88
CA LYS A 38 -10.70 8.71 19.28
C LYS A 38 -11.62 8.21 18.18
N ASP A 39 -12.82 8.76 18.14
CA ASP A 39 -13.84 8.51 17.12
C ASP A 39 -13.22 8.72 15.73
N LEU A 40 -12.53 7.71 15.22
CA LEU A 40 -12.09 7.61 13.83
C LEU A 40 -13.41 7.39 13.09
N GLY A 41 -14.05 8.49 12.68
CA GLY A 41 -15.34 8.53 12.05
C GLY A 41 -15.63 7.26 11.28
N THR A 42 -16.80 6.67 11.49
CA THR A 42 -17.26 5.42 10.90
C THR A 42 -16.70 5.28 9.49
N VAL A 43 -15.95 4.19 9.23
CA VAL A 43 -15.51 3.85 7.87
C VAL A 43 -16.77 3.91 7.00
N PRO A 44 -16.82 4.82 6.00
CA PRO A 44 -18.02 4.94 5.18
C PRO A 44 -18.35 3.56 4.62
N SER A 45 -19.61 3.12 4.73
CA SER A 45 -20.03 1.86 4.13
C SER A 45 -19.69 1.89 2.65
N LYS A 46 -19.26 0.77 2.07
CA LYS A 46 -18.92 0.66 0.63
C LYS A 46 -20.07 1.09 -0.27
N GLU A 47 -21.30 0.95 0.21
CA GLU A 47 -22.55 1.28 -0.49
C GLU A 47 -22.61 2.79 -0.73
N GLY A 48 -22.53 3.17 -2.02
CA GLY A 48 -22.59 4.55 -2.50
C GLY A 48 -21.23 5.20 -2.80
N ILE A 49 -20.10 4.71 -2.29
CA ILE A 49 -18.78 5.26 -2.60
C ILE A 49 -18.26 4.76 -3.95
N ILE A 50 -18.35 3.45 -4.21
CA ILE A 50 -18.11 2.84 -5.52
C ILE A 50 -19.46 2.64 -6.19
N ASN A 51 -19.84 3.56 -7.08
CA ASN A 51 -21.05 3.45 -7.87
C ASN A 51 -20.86 2.49 -9.07
N SER A 52 -21.94 2.21 -9.81
CA SER A 52 -21.91 1.29 -10.97
C SER A 52 -20.95 1.73 -12.07
N GLU A 53 -20.82 3.02 -12.31
CA GLU A 53 -19.87 3.56 -13.30
C GLU A 53 -18.42 3.31 -12.85
N THR A 54 -18.13 3.57 -11.58
CA THR A 54 -16.80 3.30 -10.99
C THR A 54 -16.48 1.82 -11.06
N GLN A 55 -17.44 0.95 -10.69
CA GLN A 55 -17.24 -0.50 -10.76
C GLN A 55 -17.00 -0.96 -12.18
N SER A 56 -17.76 -0.47 -13.15
CA SER A 56 -17.56 -0.79 -14.57
C SER A 56 -16.19 -0.37 -15.08
N ALA A 57 -15.69 0.80 -14.64
CA ALA A 57 -14.36 1.25 -15.00
C ALA A 57 -13.26 0.35 -14.40
N ILE A 58 -13.40 -0.04 -13.12
CA ILE A 58 -12.50 -0.99 -12.45
C ILE A 58 -12.49 -2.33 -13.21
N ASP A 59 -13.66 -2.88 -13.53
CA ASP A 59 -13.78 -4.16 -14.20
C ASP A 59 -13.13 -4.17 -15.58
N LEU A 60 -13.29 -3.10 -16.36
CA LEU A 60 -12.61 -2.91 -17.64
C LEU A 60 -11.10 -2.80 -17.47
N GLY A 61 -10.63 -2.02 -16.50
CA GLY A 61 -9.20 -1.88 -16.23
C GLY A 61 -8.54 -3.19 -15.81
N LEU A 62 -9.19 -3.95 -14.91
CA LEU A 62 -8.68 -5.26 -14.50
C LEU A 62 -8.71 -6.27 -15.65
N SER A 63 -9.74 -6.23 -16.50
CA SER A 63 -9.81 -7.06 -17.71
C SER A 63 -8.69 -6.70 -18.69
N TYR A 64 -8.43 -5.40 -18.89
CA TYR A 64 -7.31 -4.93 -19.70
C TYR A 64 -5.97 -5.47 -19.16
N LEU A 65 -5.70 -5.35 -17.85
CA LEU A 65 -4.50 -5.89 -17.24
C LEU A 65 -4.39 -7.41 -17.45
N ALA A 66 -5.47 -8.16 -17.19
CA ALA A 66 -5.46 -9.61 -17.35
C ALA A 66 -5.12 -10.06 -18.78
N ALA A 67 -5.63 -9.33 -19.79
CA ALA A 67 -5.32 -9.59 -21.20
C ALA A 67 -3.88 -9.21 -21.61
N ARG A 68 -3.18 -8.42 -20.80
CA ARG A 68 -1.82 -7.94 -21.06
C ARG A 68 -0.74 -8.65 -20.24
N GLN A 69 -1.11 -9.62 -19.41
CA GLN A 69 -0.14 -10.43 -18.70
C GLN A 69 0.64 -11.32 -19.67
N HIS A 70 1.95 -11.24 -19.63
CA HIS A 70 2.83 -12.09 -20.44
C HIS A 70 2.79 -13.56 -19.99
N SER A 71 3.26 -14.45 -20.85
CA SER A 71 3.27 -15.90 -20.57
C SER A 71 4.12 -16.28 -19.35
N ASP A 72 5.17 -15.50 -19.04
CA ASP A 72 6.01 -15.66 -17.86
C ASP A 72 5.39 -15.09 -16.57
N GLY A 73 4.20 -14.50 -16.64
CA GLY A 73 3.49 -13.90 -15.51
C GLY A 73 3.77 -12.44 -15.27
N SER A 74 4.69 -11.83 -16.00
CA SER A 74 5.03 -10.41 -15.89
C SER A 74 3.98 -9.49 -16.51
N PHE A 75 4.10 -8.20 -16.20
CA PHE A 75 3.39 -7.10 -16.83
C PHE A 75 4.39 -6.03 -17.27
N GLY A 76 3.89 -5.13 -18.13
CA GLY A 76 4.62 -3.99 -18.64
C GLY A 76 4.79 -4.06 -20.15
N SER A 77 5.06 -2.90 -20.76
CA SER A 77 5.26 -2.77 -22.20
C SER A 77 6.34 -1.74 -22.54
N GLY A 78 6.84 -1.77 -23.78
CA GLY A 78 7.93 -0.91 -24.21
C GLY A 78 9.18 -1.12 -23.37
N ASN A 79 9.79 -0.05 -22.91
CA ASN A 79 10.99 -0.09 -22.07
C ASN A 79 10.77 -0.71 -20.68
N TYR A 80 9.51 -0.84 -20.25
CA TYR A 80 9.12 -1.47 -18.97
C TYR A 80 8.60 -2.90 -19.14
N HIS A 81 8.95 -3.54 -20.24
CA HIS A 81 8.64 -4.95 -20.46
C HIS A 81 9.28 -5.82 -19.35
N HIS A 82 8.55 -6.79 -18.82
CA HIS A 82 8.98 -7.64 -17.69
C HIS A 82 9.36 -6.87 -16.41
N ASN A 83 8.77 -5.69 -16.17
CA ASN A 83 9.14 -4.89 -15.01
C ASN A 83 8.51 -5.42 -13.71
N VAL A 84 9.33 -5.57 -12.67
CA VAL A 84 8.90 -6.13 -11.37
C VAL A 84 7.89 -5.21 -10.67
N ALA A 85 8.13 -3.90 -10.65
CA ALA A 85 7.23 -2.95 -9.99
C ALA A 85 5.86 -2.90 -10.70
N VAL A 86 5.85 -2.86 -12.04
CA VAL A 86 4.61 -2.89 -12.83
C VAL A 86 3.85 -4.20 -12.62
N THR A 87 4.55 -5.33 -12.56
CA THR A 87 3.95 -6.64 -12.29
C THR A 87 3.32 -6.68 -10.90
N SER A 88 4.03 -6.22 -9.89
CA SER A 88 3.57 -6.17 -8.51
C SER A 88 2.33 -5.28 -8.35
N LEU A 89 2.35 -4.09 -8.94
CA LEU A 89 1.21 -3.15 -8.91
C LEU A 89 0.00 -3.71 -9.65
N SER A 90 0.20 -4.37 -10.81
CA SER A 90 -0.90 -4.99 -11.57
C SER A 90 -1.57 -6.11 -10.79
N ALA A 91 -0.79 -6.96 -10.14
CA ALA A 91 -1.32 -8.01 -9.26
C ALA A 91 -2.02 -7.42 -8.03
N MET A 92 -1.45 -6.39 -7.39
CA MET A 92 -2.08 -5.69 -6.26
C MET A 92 -3.40 -5.02 -6.67
N ALA A 93 -3.53 -4.49 -7.90
CA ALA A 93 -4.79 -3.98 -8.42
C ALA A 93 -5.86 -5.08 -8.51
N MET A 94 -5.49 -6.29 -8.93
CA MET A 94 -6.40 -7.44 -8.93
C MET A 94 -6.76 -7.88 -7.50
N MET A 95 -5.80 -7.85 -6.58
CA MET A 95 -6.03 -8.17 -5.17
C MET A 95 -6.93 -7.14 -4.48
N SER A 96 -6.84 -5.86 -4.85
CA SER A 96 -7.74 -4.79 -4.37
C SER A 96 -9.19 -4.99 -4.77
N ALA A 97 -9.48 -5.87 -5.76
CA ALA A 97 -10.82 -6.32 -6.13
C ALA A 97 -11.27 -7.60 -5.37
N GLY A 98 -10.49 -8.03 -4.37
CA GLY A 98 -10.79 -9.23 -3.57
C GLY A 98 -10.28 -10.54 -4.17
N ASN A 99 -9.47 -10.51 -5.22
CA ASN A 99 -8.81 -11.72 -5.71
C ASN A 99 -7.61 -12.05 -4.82
N THR A 100 -7.43 -13.33 -4.53
CA THR A 100 -6.27 -13.83 -3.79
C THR A 100 -5.52 -14.87 -4.62
N PRO A 101 -4.30 -15.26 -4.27
CA PRO A 101 -3.55 -16.27 -5.02
C PRO A 101 -4.40 -17.54 -5.27
N GLY A 102 -4.66 -17.84 -6.54
CA GLY A 102 -5.45 -19.00 -6.98
C GLY A 102 -6.96 -18.88 -6.81
N ARG A 103 -7.49 -17.79 -6.25
CA ARG A 103 -8.93 -17.62 -5.98
C ARG A 103 -9.47 -16.31 -6.57
N GLY A 104 -10.72 -16.37 -7.06
CA GLY A 104 -11.39 -15.26 -7.74
C GLY A 104 -11.04 -15.19 -9.22
N LYS A 105 -11.68 -14.27 -9.93
CA LYS A 105 -11.60 -14.12 -11.39
C LYS A 105 -10.16 -13.99 -11.91
N TYR A 106 -9.30 -13.30 -11.14
CA TYR A 106 -7.91 -13.01 -11.51
C TYR A 106 -6.90 -13.73 -10.62
N GLY A 107 -7.31 -14.72 -9.83
CA GLY A 107 -6.43 -15.44 -8.90
C GLY A 107 -5.27 -16.15 -9.58
N GLN A 108 -5.46 -16.67 -10.81
CA GLN A 108 -4.38 -17.27 -11.59
C GLN A 108 -3.40 -16.22 -12.13
N ASN A 109 -3.88 -15.02 -12.46
CA ASN A 109 -3.01 -13.91 -12.83
C ASN A 109 -2.13 -13.50 -11.64
N VAL A 110 -2.69 -13.45 -10.44
CA VAL A 110 -1.93 -13.18 -9.20
C VAL A 110 -0.88 -14.26 -8.97
N ASN A 111 -1.22 -15.55 -9.11
CA ASN A 111 -0.24 -16.65 -8.97
C ASN A 111 0.93 -16.52 -9.93
N ARG A 112 0.66 -16.30 -11.23
CA ARG A 112 1.74 -16.12 -12.21
C ARG A 112 2.62 -14.91 -11.91
N ALA A 113 2.02 -13.81 -11.40
CA ALA A 113 2.81 -12.65 -10.97
C ALA A 113 3.72 -12.98 -9.77
N ILE A 114 3.25 -13.80 -8.81
CA ILE A 114 4.08 -14.29 -7.71
C ILE A 114 5.26 -15.09 -8.26
N ASP A 115 5.01 -16.05 -9.17
CA ASP A 115 6.06 -16.89 -9.77
C ASP A 115 7.11 -16.01 -10.48
N PHE A 116 6.66 -15.03 -11.24
CA PHE A 116 7.55 -14.07 -11.91
C PHE A 116 8.41 -13.31 -10.89
N VAL A 117 7.81 -12.65 -9.89
CA VAL A 117 8.55 -11.82 -8.92
C VAL A 117 9.54 -12.67 -8.12
N LEU A 118 9.16 -13.89 -7.73
CA LEU A 118 10.07 -14.82 -7.07
C LEU A 118 11.24 -15.22 -7.98
N SER A 119 10.99 -15.46 -9.26
CA SER A 119 12.04 -15.80 -10.25
C SER A 119 13.04 -14.65 -10.46
N ARG A 120 12.67 -13.42 -10.12
CA ARG A 120 13.52 -12.22 -10.20
C ARG A 120 14.16 -11.84 -8.86
N THR A 121 14.04 -12.71 -7.86
CA THR A 121 14.68 -12.51 -6.56
C THR A 121 16.06 -13.17 -6.58
N GLY A 122 17.10 -12.36 -6.47
CA GLY A 122 18.49 -12.82 -6.42
C GLY A 122 18.83 -13.60 -5.13
N ALA A 123 19.96 -14.28 -5.14
CA ALA A 123 20.44 -15.04 -3.99
C ALA A 123 20.64 -14.18 -2.73
N ASP A 124 20.93 -12.90 -2.91
CA ASP A 124 21.10 -11.88 -1.87
C ASP A 124 19.77 -11.24 -1.41
N GLY A 125 18.65 -11.62 -2.04
CA GLY A 125 17.31 -11.09 -1.78
C GLY A 125 16.96 -9.87 -2.62
N PHE A 126 17.77 -9.44 -3.58
CA PHE A 126 17.45 -8.31 -4.45
C PHE A 126 16.38 -8.70 -5.47
N VAL A 127 15.25 -8.01 -5.44
CA VAL A 127 14.10 -8.27 -6.31
C VAL A 127 14.13 -7.26 -7.46
N CYS A 128 14.64 -7.66 -8.61
CA CYS A 128 14.78 -6.78 -9.77
C CYS A 128 14.99 -7.61 -11.05
N ASP A 129 14.44 -7.17 -12.17
CA ASP A 129 14.82 -7.67 -13.49
C ASP A 129 15.88 -6.75 -14.10
N PRO A 130 17.14 -7.20 -14.27
CA PRO A 130 18.21 -6.36 -14.79
C PRO A 130 18.03 -6.00 -16.27
N THR A 131 17.14 -6.67 -16.99
CA THR A 131 16.87 -6.45 -18.42
C THR A 131 15.77 -5.42 -18.64
N SER A 132 14.99 -5.10 -17.60
CA SER A 132 13.91 -4.14 -17.66
C SER A 132 14.40 -2.73 -17.29
N THR A 133 13.98 -1.74 -18.06
CA THR A 133 14.19 -0.33 -17.66
C THR A 133 13.39 -0.02 -16.40
N SER A 134 14.03 0.65 -15.46
CA SER A 134 13.35 1.25 -14.31
C SER A 134 13.96 2.61 -14.00
N HIS A 135 13.25 3.47 -13.30
CA HIS A 135 13.79 4.73 -12.78
C HIS A 135 14.85 4.51 -11.69
N GLY A 136 15.08 3.25 -11.32
CA GLY A 136 16.03 2.78 -10.33
C GLY A 136 15.57 1.42 -9.80
N PRO A 137 16.44 0.42 -9.78
CA PRO A 137 16.06 -0.97 -9.47
C PRO A 137 15.51 -1.14 -8.04
N MET A 138 15.75 -0.18 -7.13
CA MET A 138 15.13 -0.19 -5.81
C MET A 138 13.63 0.14 -5.83
N TYR A 139 13.06 0.70 -6.92
CA TYR A 139 11.59 0.73 -7.08
C TYR A 139 11.03 -0.68 -7.30
N ASP A 140 11.69 -1.47 -8.16
CA ASP A 140 11.33 -2.87 -8.39
C ASP A 140 11.41 -3.66 -7.08
N HIS A 141 12.50 -3.48 -6.36
CA HIS A 141 12.70 -4.12 -5.07
C HIS A 141 11.63 -3.75 -4.02
N GLY A 142 11.31 -2.46 -3.89
CA GLY A 142 10.31 -1.98 -2.95
C GLY A 142 8.91 -2.50 -3.24
N PHE A 143 8.43 -2.35 -4.49
CA PHE A 143 7.11 -2.84 -4.88
C PHE A 143 7.04 -4.36 -4.93
N GLY A 144 8.11 -5.04 -5.38
CA GLY A 144 8.20 -6.50 -5.36
C GLY A 144 8.12 -7.06 -3.95
N THR A 145 8.90 -6.51 -3.02
CA THR A 145 8.89 -6.91 -1.61
C THR A 145 7.54 -6.63 -0.95
N LEU A 146 6.92 -5.45 -1.24
CA LEU A 146 5.58 -5.12 -0.79
C LEU A 146 4.56 -6.17 -1.25
N PHE A 147 4.53 -6.48 -2.54
CA PHE A 147 3.62 -7.48 -3.11
C PHE A 147 3.82 -8.86 -2.49
N LEU A 148 5.07 -9.33 -2.38
CA LEU A 148 5.38 -10.62 -1.76
C LEU A 148 4.96 -10.66 -0.28
N ALA A 149 5.05 -9.54 0.44
CA ALA A 149 4.58 -9.45 1.83
C ALA A 149 3.06 -9.52 1.93
N GLU A 150 2.33 -8.84 1.03
CA GLU A 150 0.87 -8.88 0.98
C GLU A 150 0.34 -10.29 0.68
N VAL A 151 0.97 -11.01 -0.24
CA VAL A 151 0.53 -12.37 -0.58
C VAL A 151 0.99 -13.44 0.41
N TYR A 152 2.05 -13.18 1.19
CA TYR A 152 2.60 -14.17 2.12
C TYR A 152 1.56 -14.68 3.14
N GLY A 153 0.70 -13.81 3.65
CA GLY A 153 -0.40 -14.19 4.54
C GLY A 153 -1.61 -14.86 3.85
N MET A 154 -1.61 -14.93 2.51
CA MET A 154 -2.77 -15.39 1.72
C MET A 154 -2.53 -16.74 1.01
N THR A 155 -1.33 -17.31 1.09
CA THR A 155 -0.97 -18.53 0.37
C THR A 155 -0.08 -19.44 1.22
N PRO A 156 -0.24 -20.78 1.14
CA PRO A 156 0.59 -21.73 1.87
C PRO A 156 1.97 -21.99 1.21
N ARG A 157 2.42 -21.14 0.30
CA ARG A 157 3.68 -21.33 -0.43
C ARG A 157 4.89 -21.29 0.49
N SER A 158 5.63 -22.38 0.56
CA SER A 158 6.81 -22.54 1.42
C SER A 158 8.04 -21.77 0.93
N ASP A 159 8.10 -21.45 -0.38
CA ASP A 159 9.21 -20.73 -1.02
C ASP A 159 9.21 -19.22 -0.74
N LEU A 160 8.07 -18.64 -0.37
CA LEU A 160 7.92 -17.20 -0.13
C LEU A 160 8.73 -16.70 1.06
N ARG A 161 8.64 -17.38 2.20
CA ARG A 161 9.15 -16.84 3.49
C ARG A 161 10.65 -16.56 3.44
N GLY A 162 11.42 -17.49 2.89
CA GLY A 162 12.88 -17.36 2.84
C GLY A 162 13.33 -16.22 1.92
N GLN A 163 12.70 -16.08 0.76
CA GLN A 163 13.01 -15.02 -0.20
C GLN A 163 12.59 -13.65 0.31
N LEU A 164 11.37 -13.56 0.87
CA LEU A 164 10.87 -12.33 1.48
C LEU A 164 11.74 -11.88 2.67
N ALA A 165 12.20 -12.80 3.52
CA ALA A 165 13.11 -12.46 4.62
C ALA A 165 14.44 -11.87 4.10
N LYS A 166 15.02 -12.43 3.03
CA LYS A 166 16.23 -11.89 2.40
C LYS A 166 15.97 -10.50 1.78
N ALA A 167 14.83 -10.32 1.12
CA ALA A 167 14.46 -9.03 0.54
C ALA A 167 14.32 -7.95 1.63
N ILE A 168 13.69 -8.25 2.75
CA ILE A 168 13.61 -7.36 3.92
C ILE A 168 14.99 -7.02 4.48
N GLN A 169 15.87 -8.03 4.61
CA GLN A 169 17.25 -7.80 5.07
C GLN A 169 18.03 -6.88 4.12
N LEU A 170 17.78 -6.97 2.80
CA LEU A 170 18.41 -6.08 1.85
C LEU A 170 17.93 -4.64 2.07
N ILE A 171 16.63 -4.40 2.24
CA ILE A 171 16.12 -3.07 2.58
C ILE A 171 16.82 -2.54 3.85
N VAL A 172 16.89 -3.35 4.90
CA VAL A 172 17.49 -2.93 6.18
C VAL A 172 18.98 -2.56 6.02
N ARG A 173 19.78 -3.38 5.34
CA ARG A 173 21.23 -3.15 5.19
C ARG A 173 21.60 -2.06 4.19
N THR A 174 20.67 -1.66 3.32
CA THR A 174 20.89 -0.59 2.33
C THR A 174 20.34 0.76 2.74
N GLN A 175 19.77 0.88 3.96
CA GLN A 175 19.40 2.16 4.54
C GLN A 175 20.66 2.99 4.78
N ASN A 176 20.69 4.24 4.29
CA ASN A 176 21.83 5.11 4.53
C ASN A 176 21.85 5.68 5.96
N ASP A 177 22.92 6.37 6.34
CA ASP A 177 23.07 6.93 7.68
C ASP A 177 22.02 7.99 8.01
N GLU A 178 21.48 8.70 7.00
CA GLU A 178 20.38 9.65 7.19
C GLU A 178 19.03 8.99 7.49
N GLY A 179 18.86 7.71 7.15
CA GLY A 179 17.66 6.93 7.39
C GLY A 179 16.77 6.70 6.16
N GLY A 180 17.23 7.00 4.95
CA GLY A 180 16.48 6.82 3.72
C GLY A 180 17.14 5.85 2.75
N TRP A 181 16.59 5.75 1.53
CA TRP A 181 17.06 4.91 0.43
C TRP A 181 17.03 5.65 -0.89
N ARG A 182 17.76 5.14 -1.87
CA ARG A 182 17.76 5.64 -3.24
C ARG A 182 17.83 4.51 -4.26
N TYR A 183 18.13 4.86 -5.52
CA TYR A 183 17.94 4.03 -6.71
C TYR A 183 18.70 2.71 -6.72
N GLN A 184 19.90 2.67 -6.10
CA GLN A 184 20.75 1.50 -6.06
C GLN A 184 20.72 0.84 -4.67
N PRO A 185 20.94 -0.49 -4.55
CA PRO A 185 20.96 -1.19 -3.27
C PRO A 185 22.25 -0.94 -2.48
N VAL A 186 22.56 0.35 -2.26
CA VAL A 186 23.76 0.81 -1.55
C VAL A 186 23.41 1.92 -0.56
N ALA A 187 23.97 1.87 0.65
CA ALA A 187 23.74 2.83 1.73
C ALA A 187 24.53 4.14 1.51
N ARG A 188 24.25 4.89 0.45
CA ARG A 188 25.00 6.10 0.10
C ARG A 188 24.19 7.37 0.29
N ASP A 189 23.10 7.52 -0.44
CA ASP A 189 22.23 8.69 -0.45
C ASP A 189 20.75 8.28 -0.42
N ALA A 190 19.86 9.24 -0.27
CA ALA A 190 18.43 8.99 -0.10
C ALA A 190 17.58 10.04 -0.80
N ASP A 191 16.37 9.65 -1.18
CA ASP A 191 15.29 10.56 -1.56
C ASP A 191 13.93 10.08 -1.05
N VAL A 192 13.00 11.03 -0.87
CA VAL A 192 11.66 10.75 -0.30
C VAL A 192 10.86 9.82 -1.20
N SER A 193 11.00 9.96 -2.55
CA SER A 193 10.19 9.20 -3.50
C SER A 193 10.50 7.70 -3.51
N LEU A 194 11.74 7.33 -3.18
CA LEU A 194 12.11 5.93 -3.08
C LEU A 194 11.99 5.40 -1.65
N THR A 195 12.23 6.26 -0.65
CA THR A 195 12.10 5.91 0.76
C THR A 195 10.71 5.36 1.09
N ILE A 196 9.64 5.93 0.50
CA ILE A 196 8.27 5.44 0.69
C ILE A 196 8.10 3.98 0.24
N CYS A 197 8.68 3.58 -0.89
CA CYS A 197 8.55 2.23 -1.40
C CYS A 197 9.14 1.21 -0.42
N GLN A 198 10.30 1.53 0.17
CA GLN A 198 10.98 0.66 1.13
C GLN A 198 10.22 0.57 2.47
N ILE A 199 9.76 1.69 3.02
CA ILE A 199 9.07 1.66 4.32
C ILE A 199 7.68 0.99 4.22
N MET A 200 6.99 1.12 3.08
CA MET A 200 5.74 0.38 2.84
C MET A 200 5.98 -1.13 2.78
N ALA A 201 7.04 -1.55 2.09
CA ALA A 201 7.43 -2.96 2.06
C ALA A 201 7.76 -3.50 3.46
N LEU A 202 8.49 -2.72 4.27
CA LEU A 202 8.78 -3.07 5.66
C LEU A 202 7.50 -3.11 6.53
N ARG A 203 6.54 -2.19 6.32
CA ARG A 203 5.25 -2.21 7.02
C ARG A 203 4.46 -3.48 6.66
N ALA A 204 4.32 -3.80 5.37
CA ALA A 204 3.63 -5.00 4.91
C ALA A 204 4.28 -6.27 5.47
N ALA A 205 5.61 -6.34 5.46
CA ALA A 205 6.36 -7.45 6.05
C ALA A 205 6.08 -7.61 7.55
N ARG A 206 6.05 -6.52 8.31
CA ARG A 206 5.69 -6.52 9.73
C ARG A 206 4.24 -6.99 9.95
N ASN A 207 3.30 -6.51 9.13
CA ASN A 207 1.90 -6.94 9.19
C ASN A 207 1.77 -8.45 8.90
N ALA A 208 2.62 -8.99 8.04
CA ALA A 208 2.71 -10.41 7.72
C ALA A 208 3.49 -11.24 8.78
N GLY A 209 3.90 -10.63 9.90
CA GLY A 209 4.58 -11.30 11.01
C GLY A 209 6.10 -11.49 10.85
N LEU A 210 6.75 -10.79 9.90
CA LEU A 210 8.20 -10.83 9.75
C LEU A 210 8.86 -9.73 10.59
N HIS A 211 10.08 -10.03 11.03
CA HIS A 211 10.85 -9.09 11.86
C HIS A 211 11.38 -7.90 11.05
N VAL A 212 11.07 -6.69 11.52
CA VAL A 212 11.63 -5.42 11.01
C VAL A 212 12.26 -4.68 12.18
N PRO A 213 13.57 -4.31 12.12
CA PRO A 213 14.24 -3.60 13.19
C PRO A 213 13.58 -2.23 13.47
N LYS A 214 13.26 -1.97 14.73
CA LYS A 214 12.67 -0.68 15.15
C LYS A 214 13.55 0.52 14.80
N GLU A 215 14.87 0.33 14.84
CA GLU A 215 15.82 1.40 14.54
C GLU A 215 15.76 1.85 13.08
N THR A 216 15.58 0.91 12.13
CA THR A 216 15.36 1.22 10.71
C THR A 216 14.15 2.14 10.54
N VAL A 217 13.05 1.83 11.23
CA VAL A 217 11.82 2.65 11.18
C VAL A 217 12.04 4.03 11.78
N LYS A 218 12.71 4.13 12.95
CA LYS A 218 13.02 5.40 13.62
C LYS A 218 13.90 6.31 12.76
N LYS A 219 14.97 5.77 12.16
CA LYS A 219 15.83 6.52 11.24
C LYS A 219 15.03 7.04 10.03
N CYS A 220 14.14 6.23 9.46
CA CYS A 220 13.28 6.63 8.36
C CYS A 220 12.37 7.81 8.75
N ILE A 221 11.71 7.76 9.90
CA ILE A 221 10.88 8.86 10.42
C ILE A 221 11.72 10.15 10.52
N SER A 222 12.91 10.07 11.13
CA SER A 222 13.79 11.22 11.30
C SER A 222 14.23 11.81 9.96
N TYR A 223 14.56 10.97 8.97
CA TYR A 223 14.91 11.39 7.62
C TYR A 223 13.77 12.16 6.95
N VAL A 224 12.57 11.57 6.93
CA VAL A 224 11.42 12.16 6.23
C VAL A 224 10.96 13.46 6.88
N LYS A 225 10.98 13.55 8.21
CA LYS A 225 10.69 14.80 8.93
C LYS A 225 11.67 15.93 8.54
N ARG A 226 12.96 15.64 8.36
CA ARG A 226 13.94 16.63 7.86
C ARG A 226 13.69 17.06 6.41
N CYS A 227 12.99 16.24 5.61
CA CYS A 227 12.63 16.59 4.24
C CYS A 227 11.38 17.47 4.15
N GLN A 228 10.67 17.75 5.25
CA GLN A 228 9.49 18.61 5.22
C GLN A 228 9.90 20.09 5.23
N ASN A 229 9.29 20.87 4.34
CA ASN A 229 9.46 22.32 4.26
C ASN A 229 8.45 23.04 5.15
N ILE A 230 8.67 24.37 5.34
CA ILE A 230 7.80 25.22 6.14
C ILE A 230 6.37 25.30 5.60
N ASP A 231 6.18 25.14 4.28
CA ASP A 231 4.87 25.10 3.61
C ASP A 231 4.10 23.79 3.85
N GLY A 232 4.69 22.84 4.57
CA GLY A 232 4.13 21.53 4.86
C GLY A 232 4.39 20.47 3.80
N GLY A 233 4.83 20.85 2.60
CA GLY A 233 5.21 19.91 1.56
C GLY A 233 6.60 19.31 1.80
N PHE A 234 6.97 18.34 0.96
CA PHE A 234 8.24 17.63 1.10
C PHE A 234 9.14 17.89 -0.10
N ARG A 235 10.40 18.20 0.19
CA ARG A 235 11.48 18.29 -0.78
C ARG A 235 12.04 16.91 -1.12
N TYR A 236 12.84 16.84 -2.18
CA TYR A 236 13.32 15.58 -2.72
C TYR A 236 14.32 14.87 -1.78
N ARG A 237 15.23 15.65 -1.17
CA ARG A 237 16.26 15.18 -0.24
C ARG A 237 16.21 15.97 1.06
N SER A 238 16.96 15.56 2.06
CA SER A 238 17.11 16.28 3.35
C SER A 238 17.70 17.67 3.19
N GLU A 239 18.44 17.91 2.12
CA GLU A 239 19.12 19.16 1.83
C GLU A 239 18.51 19.90 0.64
N GLY A 240 18.01 21.12 0.90
CA GLY A 240 17.55 22.07 -0.13
C GLY A 240 16.38 21.59 -1.00
N GLY A 241 15.89 22.48 -1.82
CA GLY A 241 14.82 22.22 -2.78
C GLY A 241 13.41 22.56 -2.30
N GLY A 242 12.54 22.82 -3.27
CA GLY A 242 11.13 23.14 -3.04
C GLY A 242 10.28 21.90 -2.84
N SER A 243 9.08 22.11 -2.31
CA SER A 243 8.04 21.11 -2.20
C SER A 243 7.44 20.76 -3.54
N ASP A 244 6.95 19.52 -3.69
CA ASP A 244 6.24 19.07 -4.88
C ASP A 244 5.18 18.04 -4.53
N PHE A 245 4.04 18.06 -5.22
CA PHE A 245 2.87 17.27 -4.86
C PHE A 245 3.16 15.76 -4.74
N PRO A 246 3.76 15.06 -5.75
CA PRO A 246 3.92 13.61 -5.68
C PRO A 246 4.78 13.15 -4.50
N ARG A 247 5.90 13.84 -4.25
CA ARG A 247 6.78 13.48 -3.14
C ARG A 247 6.25 13.94 -1.78
N SER A 248 5.40 14.97 -1.75
CA SER A 248 4.69 15.35 -0.51
C SER A 248 3.66 14.30 -0.12
N ALA A 249 2.93 13.75 -1.09
CA ALA A 249 2.05 12.61 -0.85
C ALA A 249 2.84 11.40 -0.33
N ALA A 250 3.98 11.09 -0.98
CA ALA A 250 4.89 10.04 -0.54
C ALA A 250 5.41 10.28 0.89
N GLY A 251 5.80 11.51 1.22
CA GLY A 251 6.29 11.88 2.56
C GLY A 251 5.25 11.65 3.66
N VAL A 252 4.02 12.09 3.46
CA VAL A 252 2.92 11.85 4.41
C VAL A 252 2.65 10.36 4.59
N VAL A 253 2.55 9.58 3.50
CA VAL A 253 2.32 8.13 3.59
C VAL A 253 3.51 7.41 4.22
N THR A 254 4.74 7.92 4.03
CA THR A 254 5.92 7.38 4.73
C THR A 254 5.76 7.48 6.25
N LEU A 255 5.30 8.63 6.75
CA LEU A 255 5.06 8.81 8.18
C LEU A 255 3.96 7.87 8.69
N PHE A 256 2.83 7.76 7.98
CA PHE A 256 1.79 6.79 8.31
C PHE A 256 2.30 5.34 8.30
N SER A 257 3.05 4.96 7.28
CA SER A 257 3.62 3.61 7.16
C SER A 257 4.63 3.30 8.25
N ALA A 258 5.33 4.32 8.75
CA ALA A 258 6.25 4.21 9.87
C ALA A 258 5.55 4.23 11.25
N GLY A 259 4.23 4.47 11.29
CA GLY A 259 3.43 4.46 12.51
C GLY A 259 3.23 5.83 13.16
N VAL A 260 3.48 6.93 12.44
CA VAL A 260 3.21 8.31 12.88
C VAL A 260 1.87 8.73 12.27
N TYR A 261 0.83 8.78 13.09
CA TYR A 261 -0.54 9.08 12.64
C TYR A 261 -1.02 10.49 12.99
N GLU A 262 -0.32 11.17 13.88
CA GLU A 262 -0.67 12.50 14.41
C GLU A 262 0.58 13.37 14.50
N GLY A 263 0.35 14.68 14.67
CA GLY A 263 1.39 15.65 14.89
C GLY A 263 1.53 16.67 13.78
N PRO A 264 2.32 17.72 14.03
CA PRO A 264 2.40 18.88 13.14
C PRO A 264 2.89 18.54 11.73
N GLU A 265 3.71 17.51 11.57
CA GLU A 265 4.18 17.10 10.25
C GLU A 265 3.06 16.48 9.41
N ILE A 266 2.18 15.70 10.04
CA ILE A 266 1.00 15.12 9.38
C ILE A 266 0.01 16.23 9.01
N GLU A 267 -0.34 17.10 9.95
CA GLU A 267 -1.31 18.18 9.73
C GLU A 267 -0.86 19.14 8.62
N LYS A 268 0.40 19.59 8.66
CA LYS A 268 0.97 20.46 7.63
C LYS A 268 1.04 19.74 6.27
N GLY A 269 1.44 18.47 6.27
CA GLY A 269 1.53 17.67 5.06
C GLY A 269 0.17 17.49 4.38
N LEU A 270 -0.86 17.15 5.13
CA LEU A 270 -2.24 17.03 4.63
C LEU A 270 -2.75 18.38 4.13
N GLY A 271 -2.53 19.47 4.87
CA GLY A 271 -2.87 20.84 4.46
C GLY A 271 -2.19 21.24 3.14
N TYR A 272 -0.91 20.87 2.95
CA TYR A 272 -0.23 21.08 1.69
C TYR A 272 -0.87 20.29 0.54
N LEU A 273 -1.18 19.00 0.76
CA LEU A 273 -1.79 18.16 -0.27
C LEU A 273 -3.17 18.66 -0.70
N MET A 274 -3.97 19.21 0.20
CA MET A 274 -5.31 19.72 -0.11
C MET A 274 -5.28 20.87 -1.14
N GLN A 275 -4.18 21.57 -1.30
CA GLN A 275 -4.01 22.59 -2.35
C GLN A 275 -3.98 22.00 -3.76
N PHE A 276 -3.74 20.68 -3.86
CA PHE A 276 -3.69 19.93 -5.12
C PHE A 276 -4.89 18.99 -5.31
N LYS A 277 -5.97 19.24 -4.59
CA LYS A 277 -7.20 18.47 -4.70
C LYS A 277 -7.63 18.36 -6.18
N PRO A 278 -7.98 17.16 -6.68
CA PRO A 278 -8.55 17.00 -8.01
C PRO A 278 -9.79 17.88 -8.22
N GLY A 279 -10.14 18.20 -9.45
CA GLY A 279 -11.28 19.07 -9.76
C GLY A 279 -11.03 20.58 -9.61
N MET A 280 -9.97 21.03 -8.94
CA MET A 280 -9.63 22.45 -8.84
C MET A 280 -9.23 23.05 -10.19
N LYS A 281 -9.75 24.25 -10.51
CA LYS A 281 -9.54 24.92 -11.81
C LYS A 281 -8.07 25.30 -12.11
N GLN A 282 -7.24 25.50 -11.11
CA GLN A 282 -5.82 25.80 -11.29
C GLN A 282 -5.02 24.53 -11.58
N ARG A 283 -5.01 24.13 -12.85
CA ARG A 283 -4.14 23.06 -13.36
C ARG A 283 -2.75 23.62 -13.64
N THR A 284 -1.86 23.61 -12.67
CA THR A 284 -0.44 23.85 -12.96
C THR A 284 0.15 22.60 -13.64
N PHE A 285 1.05 22.80 -14.62
CA PHE A 285 1.81 21.74 -15.29
C PHE A 285 2.45 20.74 -14.30
N ARG A 286 2.86 21.21 -13.13
CA ARG A 286 3.42 20.38 -12.04
C ARG A 286 2.50 19.27 -11.53
N ARG A 287 1.17 19.40 -11.66
CA ARG A 287 0.21 18.34 -11.25
C ARG A 287 0.21 17.13 -12.18
N GLN A 288 0.75 17.26 -13.39
CA GLN A 288 0.74 16.20 -14.39
C GLN A 288 2.02 15.36 -14.38
N VAL A 289 3.10 15.90 -13.85
CA VAL A 289 4.36 15.17 -13.70
C VAL A 289 4.17 14.12 -12.60
N HIS A 290 4.40 12.87 -12.92
CA HIS A 290 4.20 11.73 -12.01
C HIS A 290 2.75 11.62 -11.46
N TYR A 291 1.74 11.90 -12.29
CA TYR A 291 0.34 11.95 -11.92
C TYR A 291 -0.12 10.72 -11.12
N TYR A 292 0.05 9.52 -11.68
CA TYR A 292 -0.40 8.29 -11.03
C TYR A 292 0.35 8.00 -9.73
N TYR A 293 1.65 8.24 -9.69
CA TYR A 293 2.45 8.12 -8.47
C TYR A 293 1.94 9.07 -7.37
N GLY A 294 1.72 10.33 -7.71
CA GLY A 294 1.24 11.32 -6.74
C GLY A 294 -0.13 10.97 -6.18
N HIS A 295 -1.09 10.60 -7.04
CA HIS A 295 -2.45 10.27 -6.60
C HIS A 295 -2.55 8.90 -5.91
N TYR A 296 -1.68 7.94 -6.25
CA TYR A 296 -1.57 6.67 -5.54
C TYR A 296 -1.21 6.87 -4.06
N TYR A 297 -0.26 7.76 -3.76
CA TYR A 297 0.06 8.07 -2.38
C TYR A 297 -0.92 9.07 -1.74
N ALA A 298 -1.39 10.06 -2.49
CA ALA A 298 -2.33 11.03 -1.94
C ALA A 298 -3.63 10.38 -1.48
N VAL A 299 -4.20 9.44 -2.25
CA VAL A 299 -5.42 8.73 -1.85
C VAL A 299 -5.21 7.92 -0.56
N GLN A 300 -4.02 7.32 -0.38
CA GLN A 300 -3.66 6.62 0.86
C GLN A 300 -3.53 7.60 2.03
N ALA A 301 -2.88 8.76 1.81
CA ALA A 301 -2.77 9.79 2.83
C ALA A 301 -4.15 10.25 3.30
N MET A 302 -5.06 10.55 2.37
CA MET A 302 -6.42 10.98 2.68
C MET A 302 -7.26 9.87 3.31
N TRP A 303 -7.07 8.61 2.88
CA TRP A 303 -7.71 7.45 3.49
C TRP A 303 -7.30 7.28 4.95
N HIS A 304 -6.02 7.36 5.28
CA HIS A 304 -5.52 7.28 6.65
C HIS A 304 -5.96 8.47 7.51
N ALA A 305 -6.00 9.67 6.95
CA ALA A 305 -6.49 10.85 7.65
C ALA A 305 -8.00 10.77 7.95
N GLY A 306 -8.79 10.22 7.01
CA GLY A 306 -10.23 10.06 7.17
C GLY A 306 -11.01 11.36 7.14
N GLY A 307 -12.26 11.34 7.64
CA GLY A 307 -13.10 12.51 7.82
C GLY A 307 -13.19 13.41 6.59
N GLU A 308 -13.04 14.71 6.79
CA GLU A 308 -13.14 15.70 5.72
C GLU A 308 -12.05 15.55 4.63
N TYR A 309 -10.85 15.07 4.97
CA TYR A 309 -9.81 14.82 4.00
C TYR A 309 -10.22 13.75 2.98
N TRP A 310 -10.72 12.62 3.46
CA TRP A 310 -11.22 11.55 2.60
C TRP A 310 -12.45 11.97 1.81
N ASN A 311 -13.46 12.50 2.50
CA ASN A 311 -14.73 12.89 1.89
C ASN A 311 -14.56 13.99 0.83
N GLY A 312 -13.57 14.86 1.02
CA GLY A 312 -13.25 15.90 0.06
C GLY A 312 -12.37 15.45 -1.10
N TRP A 313 -11.52 14.43 -0.93
CA TRP A 313 -10.56 14.01 -1.95
C TRP A 313 -11.05 12.89 -2.86
N TYR A 314 -11.61 11.83 -2.27
CA TYR A 314 -11.92 10.62 -3.03
C TYR A 314 -12.96 10.83 -4.14
N PRO A 315 -14.08 11.52 -3.94
CA PRO A 315 -15.03 11.76 -5.03
C PRO A 315 -14.39 12.48 -6.22
N GLU A 316 -13.56 13.45 -5.97
CA GLU A 316 -12.92 14.26 -7.00
C GLU A 316 -11.87 13.46 -7.81
N ILE A 317 -11.03 12.65 -7.14
CA ILE A 317 -10.06 11.81 -7.86
C ILE A 317 -10.76 10.69 -8.63
N ARG A 318 -11.82 10.12 -8.06
CA ARG A 318 -12.67 9.13 -8.74
C ARG A 318 -13.21 9.72 -10.04
N ASP A 319 -13.89 10.86 -9.96
CA ASP A 319 -14.54 11.50 -11.10
C ASP A 319 -13.50 11.95 -12.14
N GLU A 320 -12.33 12.44 -11.73
CA GLU A 320 -11.24 12.76 -12.65
C GLU A 320 -10.71 11.52 -13.38
N LEU A 321 -10.56 10.37 -12.70
CA LEU A 321 -10.13 9.12 -13.32
C LEU A 321 -11.18 8.52 -14.26
N LEU A 322 -12.47 8.78 -14.03
CA LEU A 322 -13.55 8.30 -14.87
C LEU A 322 -13.75 9.10 -16.17
N THR A 323 -13.14 10.28 -16.27
CA THR A 323 -13.29 11.10 -17.49
C THR A 323 -12.72 10.40 -18.72
N ASN A 324 -13.37 10.59 -19.89
CA ASN A 324 -12.93 10.04 -21.18
C ASN A 324 -11.51 10.51 -21.60
N ARG A 325 -10.98 11.56 -21.00
CA ARG A 325 -9.61 12.05 -21.23
C ARG A 325 -8.55 11.23 -20.50
N ARG A 326 -8.94 10.45 -19.51
CA ARG A 326 -8.02 9.67 -18.66
C ARG A 326 -8.00 8.19 -19.00
N ARG A 327 -8.97 7.70 -19.76
CA ARG A 327 -9.20 6.28 -20.00
C ARG A 327 -9.43 6.00 -21.49
N THR A 328 -8.87 4.91 -22.00
CA THR A 328 -9.19 4.41 -23.36
C THR A 328 -10.51 3.64 -23.35
N LYS A 329 -11.04 3.36 -24.54
CA LYS A 329 -12.25 2.53 -24.69
C LYS A 329 -12.03 1.10 -24.19
N GLU A 330 -10.80 0.59 -24.29
CA GLU A 330 -10.41 -0.75 -23.82
C GLU A 330 -10.21 -0.81 -22.31
N GLY A 331 -10.37 0.31 -21.58
CA GLY A 331 -10.27 0.38 -20.13
C GLY A 331 -8.86 0.68 -19.59
N ALA A 332 -7.91 1.03 -20.46
CA ALA A 332 -6.58 1.45 -20.01
C ALA A 332 -6.55 2.90 -19.54
N TRP A 333 -5.70 3.18 -18.56
CA TRP A 333 -5.27 4.53 -18.19
C TRP A 333 -3.87 4.78 -18.75
N PRO A 334 -3.73 5.57 -19.83
CA PRO A 334 -2.45 5.84 -20.47
C PRO A 334 -1.44 6.50 -19.52
N SER A 335 -0.19 6.06 -19.61
CA SER A 335 0.93 6.63 -18.86
C SER A 335 2.19 6.65 -19.71
N ASN A 336 3.07 7.64 -19.45
CA ASN A 336 4.38 7.74 -20.08
C ASN A 336 5.36 6.63 -19.64
N ILE A 337 5.04 5.89 -18.57
CA ILE A 337 5.76 4.68 -18.16
C ILE A 337 5.29 3.52 -19.05
N CYS A 338 4.10 3.03 -18.84
CA CYS A 338 3.36 2.12 -19.70
C CYS A 338 1.90 2.10 -19.27
N ASN A 339 1.01 1.62 -20.14
CA ASN A 339 -0.42 1.62 -19.86
C ASN A 339 -0.78 0.67 -18.70
N GLU A 340 -0.04 -0.42 -18.54
CA GLU A 340 -0.23 -1.37 -17.43
C GLU A 340 0.02 -0.68 -16.08
N TYR A 341 1.07 0.14 -15.98
CA TYR A 341 1.36 0.94 -14.79
C TYR A 341 0.24 1.93 -14.48
N GLY A 342 -0.16 2.75 -15.48
CA GLY A 342 -1.24 3.74 -15.30
C GLY A 342 -2.55 3.08 -14.89
N THR A 343 -2.88 1.94 -15.52
CA THR A 343 -4.10 1.17 -15.23
C THR A 343 -4.07 0.55 -13.83
N ALA A 344 -2.95 -0.06 -13.43
CA ALA A 344 -2.78 -0.63 -12.11
C ALA A 344 -2.97 0.42 -11.01
N MET A 345 -2.27 1.56 -11.14
CA MET A 345 -2.37 2.69 -10.20
C MET A 345 -3.80 3.25 -10.11
N ALA A 346 -4.45 3.49 -11.26
CA ALA A 346 -5.82 4.00 -11.30
C ALA A 346 -6.80 3.00 -10.66
N CYS A 347 -6.69 1.70 -10.96
CA CYS A 347 -7.52 0.68 -10.36
C CYS A 347 -7.33 0.60 -8.83
N ILE A 348 -6.10 0.72 -8.32
CA ILE A 348 -5.85 0.74 -6.87
C ILE A 348 -6.48 1.98 -6.23
N VAL A 349 -6.32 3.16 -6.85
CA VAL A 349 -6.93 4.41 -6.35
C VAL A 349 -8.45 4.29 -6.28
N LEU A 350 -9.10 3.80 -7.34
CA LEU A 350 -10.56 3.63 -7.39
C LEU A 350 -11.07 2.58 -6.38
N GLN A 351 -10.25 1.60 -6.05
CA GLN A 351 -10.59 0.49 -5.16
C GLN A 351 -10.18 0.72 -3.70
N MET A 352 -9.62 1.87 -3.36
CA MET A 352 -9.24 2.18 -1.97
C MET A 352 -10.37 1.90 -0.96
N PRO A 353 -11.66 2.22 -1.25
CA PRO A 353 -12.76 1.93 -0.33
C PRO A 353 -12.99 0.44 -0.06
N ASN A 354 -12.50 -0.47 -0.91
CA ASN A 354 -12.63 -1.91 -0.69
C ASN A 354 -11.85 -2.38 0.53
N ASN A 355 -10.74 -1.71 0.85
CA ASN A 355 -9.91 -1.99 2.03
C ASN A 355 -9.46 -3.47 2.14
N TYR A 356 -9.23 -4.16 1.02
CA TYR A 356 -8.88 -5.58 1.01
C TYR A 356 -7.40 -5.84 1.28
N LEU A 357 -6.51 -4.95 0.86
CA LEU A 357 -5.08 -5.12 1.08
C LEU A 357 -4.68 -4.63 2.48
N PRO A 358 -4.02 -5.47 3.30
CA PRO A 358 -3.57 -5.11 4.64
C PRO A 358 -2.74 -3.83 4.71
N ILE A 359 -1.92 -3.55 3.70
CA ILE A 359 -1.10 -2.34 3.66
C ILE A 359 -1.93 -1.05 3.60
N PHE A 360 -3.16 -1.09 3.08
CA PHE A 360 -4.07 0.04 3.00
C PHE A 360 -5.02 0.16 4.20
N GLN A 361 -5.04 -0.85 5.08
CA GLN A 361 -5.86 -0.82 6.29
C GLN A 361 -5.31 0.19 7.30
N ARG A 362 -6.25 0.85 8.01
CA ARG A 362 -5.96 1.84 9.04
C ARG A 362 -5.48 1.19 10.33
#